data_ecb3f11596971d4b79a4c08290fd3522
#
_entry.id   ecb3f11596971d4b79a4c08290fd3522
#
_cell.length_a   1.000
_cell.length_b   1.000
_cell.length_c   1.000
_cell.angle_alpha   90.00
_cell.angle_beta   90.00
_cell.angle_gamma   90.00
#
_symmetry.space_group_name_H-M   'P 1'
#
loop_
_entity.id
_entity.type
_entity.pdbx_description
1 polymer ?
#
loop_
_entity_poly.entity_id
_entity_poly.type
_entity_poly.pdbx_seq_one_letter_code
_entity_poly.pdbx_strand_id
1 'polypeptide(L)'
;MKKKKTDSFCVFLLCICALILFLFFRLFMGMQYKKKTYTTLVPLGDLAYDSDFLKNTAKIKGIREIYPVAQIPVTLKIEDYTESTTFYGIDFNAFTKNPEEDSLGNTPILLLGKNSLANMKDSNGHQISKKQQEKYLQMGEKLSIAYSLKEAAAPDSLTSAASTWLPCRAAAVLKTQDTEIYIPISQAKALCQAGDTPLSITSVLLKINGKENLENARQLFQ
;
A
#
# COMPACT_ATOMS: atom_id res chain seq x y z
N MET A 1 -27.39 63.81 11.03
CA MET A 1 -26.43 62.98 11.80
C MET A 1 -26.88 61.50 12.06
N LYS A 2 -28.10 61.04 11.73
CA LYS A 2 -28.56 59.68 11.97
C LYS A 2 -28.00 58.63 10.97
N LYS A 3 -27.76 58.97 9.71
CA LYS A 3 -27.31 58.03 8.65
C LYS A 3 -25.95 57.37 8.91
N LYS A 4 -24.97 58.11 9.42
CA LYS A 4 -23.61 57.62 9.70
C LYS A 4 -23.49 56.56 10.78
N LYS A 5 -24.43 56.52 11.76
CA LYS A 5 -24.46 55.52 12.84
C LYS A 5 -24.97 54.16 12.34
N THR A 6 -25.90 54.16 11.38
CA THR A 6 -26.51 52.93 10.81
C THR A 6 -25.50 52.20 9.93
N ASP A 7 -24.70 52.94 9.15
CA ASP A 7 -23.68 52.36 8.29
C ASP A 7 -22.54 51.67 9.08
N SER A 8 -22.13 52.28 10.21
CA SER A 8 -21.10 51.71 11.09
C SER A 8 -21.62 50.43 11.80
N PHE A 9 -22.90 50.37 12.16
CA PHE A 9 -23.49 49.17 12.77
C PHE A 9 -23.65 48.02 11.78
N CYS A 10 -23.99 48.30 10.51
CA CYS A 10 -24.08 47.33 9.45
C CYS A 10 -22.68 46.73 9.13
N VAL A 11 -21.64 47.53 9.08
CA VAL A 11 -20.25 47.08 8.86
C VAL A 11 -19.79 46.16 10.01
N PHE A 12 -20.09 46.55 11.26
CA PHE A 12 -19.75 45.75 12.43
C PHE A 12 -20.46 44.37 12.42
N LEU A 13 -21.74 44.33 12.05
CA LEU A 13 -22.51 43.12 11.92
C LEU A 13 -21.95 42.21 10.83
N LEU A 14 -21.57 42.74 9.67
CA LEU A 14 -20.93 42.01 8.58
C LEU A 14 -19.60 41.42 9.00
N CYS A 15 -18.78 42.14 9.77
CA CYS A 15 -17.52 41.59 10.30
C CYS A 15 -17.72 40.45 11.27
N ILE A 16 -18.75 40.51 12.13
CA ILE A 16 -19.10 39.42 13.05
C ILE A 16 -19.57 38.19 12.26
N CYS A 17 -20.45 38.34 11.27
CA CYS A 17 -20.90 37.28 10.41
C CYS A 17 -19.74 36.59 9.66
N ALA A 18 -18.80 37.39 9.11
CA ALA A 18 -17.61 36.87 8.44
C ALA A 18 -16.70 36.07 9.39
N LEU A 19 -16.53 36.52 10.63
CA LEU A 19 -15.76 35.82 11.67
C LEU A 19 -16.43 34.49 12.07
N ILE A 20 -17.74 34.48 12.23
CA ILE A 20 -18.50 33.26 12.54
C ILE A 20 -18.38 32.26 11.39
N LEU A 21 -18.55 32.69 10.14
CA LEU A 21 -18.39 31.83 8.96
C LEU A 21 -16.97 31.27 8.85
N PHE A 22 -15.96 32.07 9.13
CA PHE A 22 -14.56 31.60 9.14
C PHE A 22 -14.29 30.57 10.22
N LEU A 23 -14.84 30.74 11.43
CA LEU A 23 -14.76 29.77 12.53
C LEU A 23 -15.48 28.46 12.18
N PHE A 24 -16.69 28.57 11.60
CA PHE A 24 -17.44 27.39 11.12
C PHE A 24 -16.68 26.64 10.02
N PHE A 25 -16.09 27.35 9.05
CA PHE A 25 -15.29 26.76 8.00
C PHE A 25 -14.07 26.05 8.57
N ARG A 26 -13.37 26.64 9.53
CA ARG A 26 -12.22 26.00 10.21
C ARG A 26 -12.63 24.75 10.98
N LEU A 27 -13.73 24.77 11.72
CA LEU A 27 -14.28 23.61 12.43
C LEU A 27 -14.69 22.52 11.46
N PHE A 28 -15.37 22.87 10.37
CA PHE A 28 -15.80 21.92 9.34
C PHE A 28 -14.60 21.25 8.65
N MET A 29 -13.60 22.03 8.23
CA MET A 29 -12.36 21.51 7.66
C MET A 29 -11.60 20.62 8.65
N GLY A 30 -11.52 21.01 9.91
CA GLY A 30 -10.91 20.19 10.97
C GLY A 30 -11.63 18.85 11.17
N MET A 31 -12.96 18.80 11.10
CA MET A 31 -13.74 17.57 11.16
C MET A 31 -13.52 16.68 9.93
N GLN A 32 -13.42 17.25 8.73
CA GLN A 32 -13.13 16.50 7.51
C GLN A 32 -11.71 15.90 7.53
N TYR A 33 -10.72 16.63 8.03
CA TYR A 33 -9.36 16.14 8.20
C TYR A 33 -9.28 14.96 9.17
N LYS A 34 -10.04 14.99 10.27
CA LYS A 34 -10.11 13.88 11.24
C LYS A 34 -10.80 12.64 10.68
N LYS A 35 -11.65 12.78 9.66
CA LYS A 35 -12.37 11.66 9.02
C LYS A 35 -11.57 10.98 7.91
N LYS A 36 -10.49 11.61 7.39
CA LYS A 36 -9.68 11.01 6.34
C LYS A 36 -8.95 9.77 6.88
N THR A 37 -9.18 8.65 6.21
CA THR A 37 -8.51 7.38 6.50
C THR A 37 -7.21 7.29 5.72
N TYR A 38 -6.16 6.90 6.38
CA TYR A 38 -4.84 6.65 5.81
C TYR A 38 -4.51 5.17 5.94
N THR A 39 -3.72 4.65 5.03
CA THR A 39 -3.14 3.31 5.11
C THR A 39 -1.63 3.43 5.31
N THR A 40 -1.07 2.55 6.12
CA THR A 40 0.38 2.45 6.30
C THR A 40 0.77 1.00 6.55
N LEU A 41 1.84 0.58 5.90
CA LEU A 41 2.49 -0.70 6.14
C LEU A 41 3.46 -0.52 7.32
N VAL A 42 3.40 -1.42 8.27
CA VAL A 42 4.24 -1.39 9.48
C VAL A 42 4.87 -2.75 9.67
N PRO A 43 6.22 -2.84 9.78
CA PRO A 43 6.90 -4.09 10.10
C PRO A 43 6.59 -4.51 11.54
N LEU A 44 6.47 -5.81 11.77
CA LEU A 44 6.25 -6.36 13.11
C LEU A 44 7.55 -6.44 13.92
N GLY A 45 8.72 -6.45 13.25
CA GLY A 45 10.00 -6.68 13.93
C GLY A 45 9.99 -8.02 14.66
N ASP A 46 10.24 -7.98 15.98
CA ASP A 46 10.22 -9.15 16.86
C ASP A 46 8.82 -9.48 17.40
N LEU A 47 7.79 -8.73 17.04
CA LEU A 47 6.42 -8.94 17.50
C LEU A 47 5.76 -10.08 16.72
N ALA A 48 5.11 -11.00 17.43
CA ALA A 48 4.28 -12.02 16.81
C ALA A 48 2.91 -11.45 16.45
N TYR A 49 2.37 -11.84 15.30
CA TYR A 49 0.99 -11.53 14.91
C TYR A 49 0.05 -12.51 15.62
N ASP A 50 -0.34 -12.16 16.83
CA ASP A 50 -1.20 -12.96 17.69
C ASP A 50 -2.40 -12.16 18.26
N SER A 51 -3.20 -12.82 19.09
CA SER A 51 -4.39 -12.20 19.71
C SER A 51 -4.05 -11.01 20.61
N ASP A 52 -2.89 -11.02 21.27
CA ASP A 52 -2.49 -9.97 22.19
C ASP A 52 -1.96 -8.76 21.43
N PHE A 53 -1.21 -8.99 20.34
CA PHE A 53 -0.86 -7.94 19.38
C PHE A 53 -2.12 -7.24 18.86
N LEU A 54 -3.11 -7.99 18.37
CA LEU A 54 -4.36 -7.44 17.85
C LEU A 54 -5.11 -6.63 18.90
N LYS A 55 -5.26 -7.15 20.12
CA LYS A 55 -5.94 -6.44 21.22
C LYS A 55 -5.23 -5.13 21.60
N ASN A 56 -3.90 -5.14 21.65
CA ASN A 56 -3.12 -3.97 22.01
C ASN A 56 -3.11 -2.93 20.90
N THR A 57 -2.94 -3.36 19.65
CA THR A 57 -2.99 -2.49 18.47
C THR A 57 -4.36 -1.86 18.27
N ALA A 58 -5.45 -2.58 18.52
CA ALA A 58 -6.82 -2.05 18.44
C ALA A 58 -7.11 -0.94 19.47
N LYS A 59 -6.38 -0.88 20.58
CA LYS A 59 -6.50 0.21 21.59
C LYS A 59 -5.86 1.52 21.12
N ILE A 60 -4.99 1.50 20.11
CA ILE A 60 -4.32 2.69 19.60
C ILE A 60 -5.34 3.60 18.92
N LYS A 61 -5.39 4.85 19.36
CA LYS A 61 -6.35 5.83 18.87
C LYS A 61 -6.29 5.99 17.36
N GLY A 62 -7.43 5.85 16.72
CA GLY A 62 -7.58 6.07 15.27
C GLY A 62 -7.42 4.83 14.42
N ILE A 63 -6.89 3.73 14.92
CA ILE A 63 -6.83 2.46 14.18
C ILE A 63 -8.25 1.95 13.97
N ARG A 64 -8.58 1.58 12.73
CA ARG A 64 -9.88 1.03 12.32
C ARG A 64 -9.80 -0.43 11.94
N GLU A 65 -8.78 -0.77 11.18
CA GLU A 65 -8.63 -2.10 10.61
C GLU A 65 -7.15 -2.47 10.60
N ILE A 66 -6.86 -3.74 10.83
CA ILE A 66 -5.52 -4.31 10.88
C ILE A 66 -5.53 -5.53 9.95
N TYR A 67 -4.70 -5.52 8.92
CA TYR A 67 -4.56 -6.62 7.98
C TYR A 67 -3.18 -7.25 8.09
N PRO A 68 -3.08 -8.57 8.25
CA PRO A 68 -1.79 -9.26 8.21
C PRO A 68 -1.19 -9.17 6.82
N VAL A 69 0.11 -9.03 6.76
CA VAL A 69 0.86 -8.96 5.51
C VAL A 69 2.00 -9.97 5.54
N ALA A 70 1.98 -10.89 4.59
CA ALA A 70 3.06 -11.83 4.34
C ALA A 70 4.03 -11.25 3.30
N GLN A 71 5.32 -11.51 3.45
CA GLN A 71 6.35 -11.07 2.50
C GLN A 71 6.94 -12.29 1.78
N ILE A 72 6.94 -12.24 0.45
CA ILE A 72 7.46 -13.31 -0.40
C ILE A 72 8.53 -12.71 -1.31
N PRO A 73 9.81 -13.03 -1.11
CA PRO A 73 10.88 -12.56 -1.98
C PRO A 73 10.75 -13.21 -3.36
N VAL A 74 10.78 -12.37 -4.40
CA VAL A 74 10.65 -12.81 -5.79
C VAL A 74 11.62 -12.07 -6.67
N THR A 75 11.89 -12.61 -7.86
CA THR A 75 12.44 -11.83 -8.96
C THR A 75 11.32 -11.57 -9.96
N LEU A 76 11.03 -10.31 -10.22
CA LEU A 76 10.03 -9.88 -11.18
C LEU A 76 10.68 -9.63 -12.53
N LYS A 77 10.00 -9.99 -13.62
CA LYS A 77 10.46 -9.76 -15.00
C LYS A 77 9.35 -9.13 -15.83
N ILE A 78 9.73 -8.10 -16.59
CA ILE A 78 8.88 -7.45 -17.58
C ILE A 78 9.73 -7.23 -18.83
N GLU A 79 9.42 -7.94 -19.91
CA GLU A 79 10.24 -7.96 -21.13
C GLU A 79 11.71 -8.31 -20.78
N ASP A 80 12.66 -7.40 -21.04
CA ASP A 80 14.09 -7.57 -20.74
C ASP A 80 14.50 -7.03 -19.37
N TYR A 81 13.58 -6.39 -18.65
CA TYR A 81 13.85 -5.81 -17.33
C TYR A 81 13.56 -6.80 -16.22
N THR A 82 14.45 -6.83 -15.22
CA THR A 82 14.28 -7.66 -14.02
C THR A 82 14.56 -6.86 -12.76
N GLU A 83 13.94 -7.27 -11.66
CA GLU A 83 14.15 -6.70 -10.32
C GLU A 83 13.95 -7.76 -9.25
N SER A 84 14.88 -7.82 -8.29
CA SER A 84 14.62 -8.55 -7.05
C SER A 84 13.74 -7.70 -6.14
N THR A 85 12.52 -8.17 -5.88
CA THR A 85 11.52 -7.45 -5.13
C THR A 85 10.80 -8.36 -4.14
N THR A 86 9.77 -7.85 -3.48
CA THR A 86 8.94 -8.60 -2.55
C THR A 86 7.48 -8.47 -2.94
N PHE A 87 6.77 -9.59 -3.02
CA PHE A 87 5.32 -9.59 -3.07
C PHE A 87 4.77 -9.52 -1.64
N TYR A 88 3.84 -8.60 -1.43
CA TYR A 88 3.14 -8.41 -0.16
C TYR A 88 1.77 -9.08 -0.23
N GLY A 89 1.66 -10.27 0.37
CA GLY A 89 0.40 -11.00 0.47
C GLY A 89 -0.52 -10.35 1.48
N ILE A 90 -1.69 -9.84 1.03
CA ILE A 90 -2.64 -9.13 1.86
C ILE A 90 -4.08 -9.47 1.48
N ASP A 91 -5.00 -9.32 2.42
CA ASP A 91 -6.44 -9.33 2.12
C ASP A 91 -6.79 -8.10 1.26
N PHE A 92 -7.27 -8.31 0.04
CA PHE A 92 -7.61 -7.22 -0.88
C PHE A 92 -8.77 -6.34 -0.39
N ASN A 93 -9.56 -6.78 0.59
CA ASN A 93 -10.51 -5.92 1.31
C ASN A 93 -9.83 -4.70 1.95
N ALA A 94 -8.51 -4.75 2.14
CA ALA A 94 -7.74 -3.58 2.55
C ALA A 94 -7.81 -2.43 1.53
N PHE A 95 -7.96 -2.70 0.24
CA PHE A 95 -7.93 -1.70 -0.83
C PHE A 95 -9.29 -1.50 -1.51
N THR A 96 -10.07 -2.58 -1.68
CA THR A 96 -11.36 -2.55 -2.38
C THR A 96 -12.43 -3.24 -1.54
N LYS A 97 -13.69 -2.82 -1.68
CA LYS A 97 -14.82 -3.56 -1.14
C LYS A 97 -15.23 -4.62 -2.15
N ASN A 98 -15.25 -5.88 -1.74
CA ASN A 98 -15.62 -7.05 -2.55
C ASN A 98 -14.67 -7.35 -3.75
N PRO A 99 -13.43 -7.74 -3.54
CA PRO A 99 -12.72 -8.48 -4.57
C PRO A 99 -13.35 -9.88 -4.64
N GLU A 100 -13.74 -10.30 -5.83
CA GLU A 100 -14.12 -11.71 -6.06
C GLU A 100 -12.85 -12.56 -6.03
N GLU A 101 -12.32 -12.85 -4.85
CA GLU A 101 -11.09 -13.64 -4.67
C GLU A 101 -11.23 -15.04 -5.27
N ASP A 102 -12.40 -15.65 -5.20
CA ASP A 102 -12.65 -17.01 -5.67
C ASP A 102 -12.56 -17.14 -7.22
N SER A 103 -12.67 -16.04 -7.95
CA SER A 103 -12.59 -16.02 -9.42
C SER A 103 -11.17 -15.84 -9.99
N LEU A 104 -10.17 -15.60 -9.13
CA LEU A 104 -8.85 -15.15 -9.56
C LEU A 104 -7.92 -16.24 -10.11
N GLY A 105 -8.25 -17.52 -9.88
CA GLY A 105 -7.43 -18.65 -10.34
C GLY A 105 -6.04 -18.71 -9.67
N ASN A 106 -5.16 -19.56 -10.22
CA ASN A 106 -3.81 -19.77 -9.65
C ASN A 106 -2.75 -18.80 -10.13
N THR A 107 -3.04 -17.96 -11.14
CA THR A 107 -2.09 -16.95 -11.63
C THR A 107 -2.08 -15.76 -10.69
N PRO A 108 -0.92 -15.39 -10.10
CA PRO A 108 -0.86 -14.26 -9.18
C PRO A 108 -1.34 -12.97 -9.82
N ILE A 109 -2.18 -12.26 -9.08
CA ILE A 109 -2.75 -10.98 -9.48
C ILE A 109 -2.07 -9.88 -8.67
N LEU A 110 -1.45 -8.94 -9.37
CA LEU A 110 -0.65 -7.88 -8.79
C LEU A 110 -1.45 -6.58 -8.69
N LEU A 111 -1.41 -5.93 -7.53
CA LEU A 111 -1.72 -4.52 -7.38
C LEU A 111 -0.38 -3.77 -7.26
N LEU A 112 -0.09 -2.95 -8.23
CA LEU A 112 1.19 -2.24 -8.36
C LEU A 112 1.10 -0.85 -7.74
N GLY A 113 2.06 -0.48 -6.90
CA GLY A 113 2.30 0.92 -6.55
C GLY A 113 2.84 1.69 -7.76
N LYS A 114 2.68 3.02 -7.80
CA LYS A 114 3.15 3.83 -8.94
C LYS A 114 4.64 3.74 -9.19
N ASN A 115 5.44 3.50 -8.16
CA ASN A 115 6.89 3.40 -8.25
C ASN A 115 7.39 1.95 -8.18
N SER A 116 6.50 0.97 -8.22
CA SER A 116 6.84 -0.45 -8.04
C SER A 116 7.79 -1.01 -9.10
N LEU A 117 7.91 -0.37 -10.25
CA LEU A 117 8.79 -0.77 -11.34
C LEU A 117 10.05 0.12 -11.45
N ALA A 118 10.23 1.08 -10.52
CA ALA A 118 11.26 2.11 -10.66
C ALA A 118 12.70 1.58 -10.61
N ASN A 119 12.94 0.45 -9.95
CA ASN A 119 14.26 -0.11 -9.76
C ASN A 119 14.61 -1.22 -10.77
N MET A 120 13.70 -1.53 -11.70
CA MET A 120 13.95 -2.55 -12.73
C MET A 120 15.13 -2.19 -13.62
N LYS A 121 15.94 -3.19 -13.96
CA LYS A 121 17.14 -3.04 -14.80
C LYS A 121 17.12 -4.06 -15.93
N ASP A 122 17.66 -3.65 -17.09
CA ASP A 122 17.93 -4.56 -18.20
C ASP A 122 19.17 -5.44 -17.97
N SER A 123 19.48 -6.33 -18.89
CA SER A 123 20.65 -7.21 -18.84
C SER A 123 21.98 -6.46 -18.82
N ASN A 124 22.01 -5.20 -19.25
CA ASN A 124 23.19 -4.33 -19.25
C ASN A 124 23.29 -3.48 -17.98
N GLY A 125 22.32 -3.61 -17.04
CA GLY A 125 22.27 -2.85 -15.81
C GLY A 125 21.65 -1.47 -15.94
N HIS A 126 21.10 -1.09 -17.12
CA HIS A 126 20.45 0.18 -17.31
C HIS A 126 19.07 0.17 -16.63
N GLN A 127 18.81 1.19 -15.84
CA GLN A 127 17.53 1.34 -15.15
C GLN A 127 16.42 1.71 -16.12
N ILE A 128 15.22 1.22 -15.87
CA ILE A 128 14.01 1.57 -16.62
C ILE A 128 13.77 3.07 -16.62
N SER A 129 13.47 3.65 -17.78
CA SER A 129 13.13 5.06 -17.87
C SER A 129 11.73 5.35 -17.33
N LYS A 130 11.49 6.56 -16.78
CA LYS A 130 10.16 6.98 -16.29
C LYS A 130 9.08 6.82 -17.37
N LYS A 131 9.37 7.17 -18.60
CA LYS A 131 8.44 7.05 -19.73
C LYS A 131 8.05 5.58 -19.98
N GLN A 132 8.98 4.67 -19.84
CA GLN A 132 8.74 3.24 -20.03
C GLN A 132 7.98 2.64 -18.86
N GLN A 133 8.33 3.05 -17.63
CA GLN A 133 7.59 2.69 -16.42
C GLN A 133 6.11 3.12 -16.52
N GLU A 134 5.84 4.37 -16.90
CA GLU A 134 4.48 4.87 -17.10
C GLU A 134 3.74 4.08 -18.19
N LYS A 135 4.41 3.74 -19.31
CA LYS A 135 3.84 2.90 -20.36
C LYS A 135 3.42 1.53 -19.83
N TYR A 136 4.27 0.87 -19.04
CA TYR A 136 3.97 -0.45 -18.48
C TYR A 136 2.84 -0.38 -17.44
N LEU A 137 2.82 0.62 -16.60
CA LEU A 137 1.73 0.83 -15.64
C LEU A 137 0.37 1.16 -16.31
N GLN A 138 0.37 1.72 -17.52
CA GLN A 138 -0.83 2.00 -18.29
C GLN A 138 -1.34 0.79 -19.09
N MET A 139 -0.46 -0.11 -19.48
CA MET A 139 -0.82 -1.26 -20.34
C MET A 139 -1.62 -2.35 -19.63
N GLY A 140 -1.56 -2.40 -18.30
CA GLY A 140 -2.37 -3.29 -17.46
C GLY A 140 -2.33 -4.76 -17.91
N GLU A 141 -3.47 -5.28 -18.33
CA GLU A 141 -3.62 -6.70 -18.72
C GLU A 141 -2.80 -7.14 -19.94
N LYS A 142 -2.34 -6.23 -20.78
CA LYS A 142 -1.54 -6.54 -21.98
C LYS A 142 -0.06 -6.75 -21.68
N LEU A 143 0.37 -6.47 -20.47
CA LEU A 143 1.76 -6.62 -20.07
C LEU A 143 2.06 -8.07 -19.69
N SER A 144 3.04 -8.67 -20.35
CA SER A 144 3.57 -9.97 -19.94
C SER A 144 4.49 -9.77 -18.74
N ILE A 145 3.98 -10.12 -17.57
CA ILE A 145 4.74 -10.08 -16.30
C ILE A 145 5.02 -11.50 -15.88
N ALA A 146 6.25 -11.77 -15.49
CA ALA A 146 6.65 -13.06 -14.95
C ALA A 146 7.42 -12.87 -13.64
N TYR A 147 7.40 -13.88 -12.79
CA TYR A 147 8.14 -13.92 -11.56
C TYR A 147 8.85 -15.27 -11.39
N SER A 148 9.90 -15.29 -10.59
CA SER A 148 10.47 -16.51 -10.04
C SER A 148 10.59 -16.37 -8.53
N LEU A 149 10.34 -17.46 -7.80
CA LEU A 149 10.61 -17.50 -6.37
C LEU A 149 12.12 -17.49 -6.17
N LYS A 150 12.60 -16.68 -5.22
CA LYS A 150 13.99 -16.81 -4.78
C LYS A 150 14.08 -18.12 -4.01
N GLU A 151 14.82 -19.08 -4.57
CA GLU A 151 15.30 -20.20 -3.77
C GLU A 151 16.07 -19.63 -2.58
N ALA A 152 15.77 -20.14 -1.38
CA ALA A 152 16.62 -19.90 -0.22
C ALA A 152 18.01 -20.42 -0.61
N ALA A 153 18.93 -19.50 -0.91
CA ALA A 153 20.26 -19.83 -1.39
C ALA A 153 20.95 -20.71 -0.34
N ALA A 154 21.03 -22.01 -0.60
CA ALA A 154 22.00 -22.84 0.06
C ALA A 154 23.39 -22.31 -0.34
N PRO A 155 24.28 -21.99 0.61
CA PRO A 155 25.53 -21.26 0.32
C PRO A 155 26.53 -21.99 -0.59
N ASP A 156 26.26 -23.22 -1.02
CA ASP A 156 27.23 -24.08 -1.73
C ASP A 156 26.75 -24.70 -3.05
N SER A 157 25.61 -24.33 -3.62
CA SER A 157 25.20 -24.89 -4.91
C SER A 157 25.57 -23.96 -6.07
N LEU A 158 26.72 -24.25 -6.72
CA LEU A 158 27.15 -23.70 -8.03
C LEU A 158 26.30 -24.20 -9.23
N THR A 159 25.16 -24.83 -8.99
CA THR A 159 24.21 -25.19 -10.03
C THR A 159 23.20 -24.05 -10.20
N SER A 160 23.44 -23.25 -11.24
CA SER A 160 22.45 -22.35 -11.84
C SER A 160 21.20 -23.16 -12.20
N ALA A 161 20.31 -23.39 -11.26
CA ALA A 161 18.97 -23.88 -11.56
C ALA A 161 18.34 -22.81 -12.46
N ALA A 162 17.97 -23.18 -13.69
CA ALA A 162 17.27 -22.32 -14.61
C ALA A 162 16.00 -21.83 -13.90
N SER A 163 15.99 -20.56 -13.52
CA SER A 163 14.84 -19.96 -12.82
C SER A 163 13.60 -20.11 -13.71
N THR A 164 12.65 -20.92 -13.27
CA THR A 164 11.40 -21.10 -14.00
C THR A 164 10.57 -19.83 -13.84
N TRP A 165 10.40 -19.10 -14.94
CA TRP A 165 9.55 -17.93 -14.97
C TRP A 165 8.08 -18.34 -14.99
N LEU A 166 7.33 -17.88 -14.01
CA LEU A 166 5.90 -18.13 -13.87
C LEU A 166 5.13 -16.85 -14.22
N PRO A 167 4.01 -16.97 -14.96
CA PRO A 167 3.22 -15.80 -15.34
C PRO A 167 2.53 -15.18 -14.13
N CYS A 168 2.41 -13.85 -14.13
CA CYS A 168 1.54 -13.10 -13.24
C CYS A 168 0.85 -11.96 -14.02
N ARG A 169 -0.16 -11.34 -13.43
CA ARG A 169 -0.99 -10.36 -14.12
C ARG A 169 -1.20 -9.11 -13.24
N ALA A 170 -0.95 -7.92 -13.77
CA ALA A 170 -1.34 -6.69 -13.10
C ALA A 170 -2.85 -6.47 -13.23
N ALA A 171 -3.55 -6.33 -12.12
CA ALA A 171 -4.99 -6.04 -12.07
C ALA A 171 -5.25 -4.54 -11.96
N ALA A 172 -4.43 -3.81 -11.21
CA ALA A 172 -4.58 -2.37 -11.03
C ALA A 172 -3.27 -1.71 -10.61
N VAL A 173 -3.21 -0.41 -10.79
CA VAL A 173 -2.18 0.46 -10.25
C VAL A 173 -2.80 1.31 -9.14
N LEU A 174 -2.25 1.21 -7.94
CA LEU A 174 -2.67 1.99 -6.79
C LEU A 174 -2.30 3.47 -6.99
N LYS A 175 -3.13 4.36 -6.44
CA LYS A 175 -2.87 5.82 -6.50
C LYS A 175 -1.76 6.28 -5.55
N THR A 176 -1.18 5.36 -4.80
CA THR A 176 -0.08 5.62 -3.88
C THR A 176 1.24 5.72 -4.63
N GLN A 177 2.20 6.46 -4.08
CA GLN A 177 3.56 6.58 -4.64
C GLN A 177 4.48 5.45 -4.14
N ASP A 178 3.88 4.39 -3.61
CA ASP A 178 4.60 3.28 -2.99
C ASP A 178 5.31 2.42 -4.05
N THR A 179 6.33 1.71 -3.62
CA THR A 179 7.10 0.74 -4.42
C THR A 179 6.60 -0.68 -4.26
N GLU A 180 5.69 -0.92 -3.32
CA GLU A 180 5.17 -2.22 -2.95
C GLU A 180 4.31 -2.83 -4.07
N ILE A 181 4.39 -4.16 -4.16
CA ILE A 181 3.58 -4.98 -5.05
C ILE A 181 2.74 -5.91 -4.18
N TYR A 182 1.43 -5.74 -4.21
CA TYR A 182 0.51 -6.54 -3.41
C TYR A 182 -0.11 -7.66 -4.22
N ILE A 183 -0.32 -8.81 -3.56
CA ILE A 183 -1.05 -9.97 -4.08
C ILE A 183 -2.11 -10.41 -3.06
N PRO A 184 -3.18 -11.15 -3.45
CA PRO A 184 -4.10 -11.74 -2.51
C PRO A 184 -3.39 -12.65 -1.51
N ILE A 185 -3.78 -12.60 -0.24
CA ILE A 185 -3.17 -13.44 0.81
C ILE A 185 -3.35 -14.95 0.53
N SER A 186 -4.44 -15.33 -0.13
CA SER A 186 -4.69 -16.70 -0.58
C SER A 186 -3.65 -17.16 -1.60
N GLN A 187 -3.31 -16.30 -2.58
CA GLN A 187 -2.26 -16.57 -3.56
C GLN A 187 -0.87 -16.56 -2.93
N ALA A 188 -0.61 -15.64 -1.97
CA ALA A 188 0.62 -15.64 -1.18
C ALA A 188 0.83 -16.98 -0.47
N LYS A 189 -0.24 -17.53 0.13
CA LYS A 189 -0.21 -18.84 0.77
C LYS A 189 0.11 -19.96 -0.24
N ALA A 190 -0.50 -19.94 -1.41
CA ALA A 190 -0.24 -20.92 -2.47
C ALA A 190 1.21 -20.85 -2.97
N LEU A 191 1.79 -19.64 -3.11
CA LEU A 191 3.19 -19.47 -3.49
C LEU A 191 4.15 -20.01 -2.42
N CYS A 192 3.89 -19.75 -1.14
CA CYS A 192 4.68 -20.30 -0.05
C CYS A 192 4.62 -21.84 -0.02
N GLN A 193 3.44 -22.42 -0.23
CA GLN A 193 3.27 -23.87 -0.30
C GLN A 193 4.01 -24.48 -1.50
N ALA A 194 3.98 -23.83 -2.67
CA ALA A 194 4.71 -24.27 -3.85
C ALA A 194 6.24 -24.22 -3.68
N GLY A 195 6.72 -23.29 -2.87
CA GLY A 195 8.14 -23.14 -2.53
C GLY A 195 8.57 -23.88 -1.26
N ASP A 196 7.71 -24.74 -0.69
CA ASP A 196 7.94 -25.44 0.58
C ASP A 196 8.41 -24.52 1.72
N THR A 197 7.85 -23.30 1.74
CA THR A 197 8.19 -22.25 2.71
C THR A 197 6.97 -21.92 3.58
N PRO A 198 7.11 -21.80 4.90
CA PRO A 198 5.98 -21.40 5.74
C PRO A 198 5.54 -19.97 5.44
N LEU A 199 4.23 -19.72 5.39
CA LEU A 199 3.70 -18.36 5.32
C LEU A 199 4.02 -17.63 6.63
N SER A 200 4.86 -16.61 6.56
CA SER A 200 5.22 -15.78 7.70
C SER A 200 4.56 -14.40 7.59
N ILE A 201 3.86 -13.97 8.63
CA ILE A 201 3.33 -12.62 8.76
C ILE A 201 4.41 -11.76 9.40
N THR A 202 5.02 -10.88 8.60
CA THR A 202 6.15 -10.05 9.00
C THR A 202 5.80 -8.57 9.12
N SER A 203 4.62 -8.20 8.65
CA SER A 203 4.13 -6.83 8.66
C SER A 203 2.62 -6.79 8.82
N VAL A 204 2.08 -5.62 9.12
CA VAL A 204 0.65 -5.34 9.11
C VAL A 204 0.35 -4.08 8.31
N LEU A 205 -0.74 -4.08 7.56
CA LEU A 205 -1.30 -2.87 6.98
C LEU A 205 -2.36 -2.32 7.92
N LEU A 206 -2.16 -1.10 8.38
CA LEU A 206 -3.07 -0.40 9.28
C LEU A 206 -3.91 0.61 8.51
N LYS A 207 -5.23 0.62 8.72
CA LYS A 207 -6.12 1.72 8.33
C LYS A 207 -6.36 2.62 9.53
N ILE A 208 -6.00 3.88 9.42
CA ILE A 208 -5.95 4.83 10.52
C ILE A 208 -6.70 6.12 10.16
N ASN A 209 -7.57 6.58 11.05
CA ASN A 209 -8.24 7.86 10.90
C ASN A 209 -7.41 9.01 11.46
N GLY A 210 -7.15 10.00 10.62
CA GLY A 210 -6.47 11.23 10.98
C GLY A 210 -4.94 11.13 10.86
N LYS A 211 -4.34 12.20 10.36
CA LYS A 211 -2.90 12.28 10.10
C LYS A 211 -2.07 12.19 11.39
N GLU A 212 -2.52 12.84 12.46
CA GLU A 212 -1.85 12.79 13.77
C GLU A 212 -1.77 11.37 14.33
N ASN A 213 -2.87 10.60 14.23
CA ASN A 213 -2.89 9.22 14.67
C ASN A 213 -2.00 8.32 13.81
N LEU A 214 -1.84 8.63 12.51
CA LEU A 214 -0.91 7.93 11.63
C LEU A 214 0.54 8.12 12.08
N GLU A 215 0.96 9.34 12.38
CA GLU A 215 2.31 9.62 12.85
C GLU A 215 2.58 8.95 14.21
N ASN A 216 1.62 9.01 15.14
CA ASN A 216 1.72 8.32 16.43
C ASN A 216 1.82 6.80 16.26
N ALA A 217 1.03 6.21 15.38
CA ALA A 217 1.12 4.78 15.11
C ALA A 217 2.49 4.40 14.53
N ARG A 218 3.03 5.16 13.58
CA ARG A 218 4.36 4.91 13.02
C ARG A 218 5.46 4.92 14.08
N GLN A 219 5.40 5.85 15.03
CA GLN A 219 6.38 5.94 16.11
C GLN A 219 6.31 4.77 17.10
N LEU A 220 5.14 4.15 17.27
CA LEU A 220 4.95 3.01 18.17
C LEU A 220 5.51 1.69 17.61
N PHE A 221 5.70 1.62 16.28
CA PHE A 221 6.16 0.42 15.60
C PHE A 221 7.58 0.56 14.99
N GLN A 222 8.26 1.64 15.26
CA GLN A 222 9.69 1.86 14.95
C GLN A 222 10.55 1.44 16.13
#